data_31f97cb69fe3bc3104be45101a0c6937
#
_entry.id   31f97cb69fe3bc3104be45101a0c6937
#
_cell.length_a   1.000
_cell.length_b   1.000
_cell.length_c   1.000
_cell.angle_alpha   90.00
_cell.angle_beta   90.00
_cell.angle_gamma   90.00
#
_symmetry.space_group_name_H-M   'P 1'
#
loop_
_entity.id
_entity.type
_entity.pdbx_description
1 polymer ?
#
loop_
_entity_poly.entity_id
_entity_poly.type
_entity_poly.pdbx_seq_one_letter_code
_entity_poly.pdbx_strand_id
1 'polypeptide(L)'
;MILDVQTSKGSIHDFKLYKDTCPDWLPCDAKLLADSGYQGIAKLHEQSFTPFKKPRGGQLLELCKQANQYLAKFRIMVEHKIGLIKLFKIVAHKYRNRRQRYDLRIKLFAGVVNFELGL
;
A
#
# COMPACT_ATOMS: atom_id res chain seq x y z
N MET A 1 -8.87 -0.14 8.92
CA MET A 1 -7.87 0.40 9.87
C MET A 1 -6.52 0.51 9.16
N ILE A 2 -5.75 1.57 9.43
CA ILE A 2 -4.38 1.73 8.97
C ILE A 2 -3.48 1.19 10.08
N LEU A 3 -2.72 0.13 9.81
CA LEU A 3 -1.90 -0.56 10.82
C LEU A 3 -0.48 0.01 10.90
N ASP A 4 0.10 0.36 9.76
CA ASP A 4 1.42 0.96 9.69
C ASP A 4 1.56 1.88 8.48
N VAL A 5 2.46 2.84 8.57
CA VAL A 5 2.83 3.75 7.48
C VAL A 5 4.34 3.87 7.47
N GLN A 6 4.93 3.59 6.32
CA GLN A 6 6.37 3.73 6.09
C GLN A 6 6.61 4.79 5.03
N THR A 7 7.68 5.54 5.19
CA THR A 7 8.08 6.58 4.23
C THR A 7 9.52 6.39 3.78
N SER A 8 9.81 6.86 2.58
CA SER A 8 11.15 6.84 2.02
C SER A 8 11.42 8.08 1.17
N LYS A 9 12.66 8.24 0.71
CA LYS A 9 12.96 9.24 -0.32
C LYS A 9 12.19 8.88 -1.60
N GLY A 10 11.65 9.88 -2.30
CA GLY A 10 10.81 9.68 -3.49
C GLY A 10 11.46 8.92 -4.66
N SER A 11 12.78 8.69 -4.60
CA SER A 11 13.52 7.86 -5.57
C SER A 11 13.51 6.36 -5.26
N ILE A 12 13.01 5.96 -4.09
CA ILE A 12 12.97 4.55 -3.68
C ILE A 12 11.63 3.96 -4.13
N HIS A 13 11.70 2.84 -4.88
CA HIS A 13 10.52 2.12 -5.31
C HIS A 13 9.79 1.48 -4.12
N ASP A 14 8.47 1.55 -4.10
CA ASP A 14 7.63 1.08 -2.99
C ASP A 14 7.89 -0.38 -2.61
N PHE A 15 8.09 -1.26 -3.59
CA PHE A 15 8.40 -2.66 -3.32
C PHE A 15 9.77 -2.84 -2.64
N LYS A 16 10.76 -1.98 -2.96
CA LYS A 16 12.04 -1.98 -2.25
C LYS A 16 11.86 -1.54 -0.81
N LEU A 17 11.09 -0.49 -0.59
CA LEU A 17 10.76 -0.04 0.77
C LEU A 17 10.09 -1.16 1.58
N TYR A 18 9.14 -1.88 0.99
CA TYR A 18 8.49 -3.02 1.62
C TYR A 18 9.49 -4.12 2.02
N LYS A 19 10.44 -4.47 1.14
CA LYS A 19 11.48 -5.47 1.45
C LYS A 19 12.37 -5.06 2.61
N ASP A 20 12.73 -3.78 2.66
CA ASP A 20 13.65 -3.23 3.67
C ASP A 20 12.95 -3.04 5.04
N THR A 21 11.62 -2.91 5.04
CA THR A 21 10.83 -2.60 6.23
C THR A 21 9.77 -3.65 6.56
N CYS A 22 9.86 -4.84 5.92
CA CYS A 22 8.87 -5.91 6.11
C CYS A 22 8.60 -6.12 7.62
N PRO A 23 7.36 -5.87 8.06
CA PRO A 23 7.08 -5.84 9.49
C PRO A 23 7.04 -7.26 10.07
N ASP A 24 7.82 -7.51 11.10
CA ASP A 24 7.88 -8.80 11.82
C ASP A 24 6.53 -9.20 12.44
N TRP A 25 5.64 -8.21 12.63
CA TRP A 25 4.30 -8.45 13.18
C TRP A 25 3.30 -8.99 12.15
N LEU A 26 3.63 -9.01 10.85
CA LEU A 26 2.72 -9.50 9.81
C LEU A 26 2.63 -11.03 9.90
N PRO A 27 1.44 -11.62 10.19
CA PRO A 27 1.28 -13.07 10.26
C PRO A 27 1.55 -13.72 8.90
N CYS A 28 2.26 -14.83 8.89
CA CYS A 28 2.57 -15.57 7.65
C CYS A 28 1.34 -16.10 6.91
N ASP A 29 0.23 -16.32 7.63
CA ASP A 29 -1.06 -16.77 7.11
C ASP A 29 -1.98 -15.62 6.65
N ALA A 30 -1.58 -14.37 6.88
CA ALA A 30 -2.36 -13.22 6.43
C ALA A 30 -2.39 -13.14 4.91
N LYS A 31 -3.57 -12.87 4.34
CA LYS A 31 -3.72 -12.62 2.91
C LYS A 31 -3.28 -11.20 2.57
N LEU A 32 -2.24 -11.08 1.78
CA LEU A 32 -1.67 -9.79 1.38
C LEU A 32 -2.13 -9.43 -0.04
N LEU A 33 -2.81 -8.30 -0.18
CA LEU A 33 -3.20 -7.76 -1.48
C LEU A 33 -2.26 -6.60 -1.83
N ALA A 34 -1.60 -6.69 -2.97
CA ALA A 34 -0.64 -5.69 -3.42
C ALA A 34 -0.91 -5.24 -4.86
N ASP A 35 -0.41 -4.06 -5.21
CA ASP A 35 -0.53 -3.50 -6.56
C ASP A 35 0.41 -4.21 -7.54
N SER A 36 0.21 -3.97 -8.82
CA SER A 36 1.01 -4.50 -9.93
C SER A 36 2.51 -4.16 -9.85
N GLY A 37 2.88 -3.12 -9.09
CA GLY A 37 4.27 -2.76 -8.80
C GLY A 37 5.01 -3.75 -7.89
N TYR A 38 4.28 -4.61 -7.18
CA TYR A 38 4.83 -5.59 -6.23
C TYR A 38 5.03 -6.98 -6.83
N GLN A 39 5.37 -7.06 -8.11
CA GLN A 39 5.66 -8.34 -8.76
C GLN A 39 6.81 -9.07 -8.08
N GLY A 40 6.58 -10.34 -7.73
CA GLY A 40 7.54 -11.16 -7.00
C GLY A 40 7.37 -11.14 -5.48
N ILE A 41 6.36 -10.44 -4.95
CA ILE A 41 6.03 -10.43 -3.52
C ILE A 41 5.70 -11.84 -2.99
N ALA A 42 5.18 -12.74 -3.83
CA ALA A 42 4.90 -14.14 -3.48
C ALA A 42 6.14 -14.91 -3.02
N LYS A 43 7.36 -14.47 -3.38
CA LYS A 43 8.62 -15.04 -2.88
C LYS A 43 8.91 -14.67 -1.43
N LEU A 44 8.32 -13.57 -0.95
CA LEU A 44 8.50 -13.07 0.42
C LEU A 44 7.31 -13.41 1.31
N HIS A 45 6.12 -13.44 0.72
CA HIS A 45 4.88 -13.74 1.42
C HIS A 45 4.01 -14.63 0.53
N GLU A 46 3.89 -15.90 0.88
CA GLU A 46 3.27 -16.93 0.05
C GLU A 46 1.79 -16.62 -0.27
N GLN A 47 1.05 -16.13 0.73
CA GLN A 47 -0.36 -15.77 0.55
C GLN A 47 -0.55 -14.32 0.06
N SER A 48 0.19 -13.94 -0.98
CA SER A 48 0.08 -12.62 -1.60
C SER A 48 -0.59 -12.68 -2.97
N PHE A 49 -1.38 -11.66 -3.26
CA PHE A 49 -2.16 -11.54 -4.49
C PHE A 49 -1.85 -10.19 -5.15
N THR A 50 -1.42 -10.26 -6.41
CA THR A 50 -1.19 -9.09 -7.27
C THR A 50 -2.02 -9.21 -8.54
N PRO A 51 -2.42 -8.08 -9.17
CA PRO A 51 -3.15 -8.13 -10.44
C PRO A 51 -2.36 -8.82 -11.54
N PHE A 52 -3.05 -9.61 -12.36
CA PHE A 52 -2.48 -10.23 -13.55
C PHE A 52 -2.14 -9.17 -14.59
N LYS A 53 -0.93 -9.21 -15.12
CA LYS A 53 -0.49 -8.34 -16.21
C LYS A 53 -0.93 -8.90 -17.56
N LYS A 54 -1.37 -8.01 -18.45
CA LYS A 54 -1.66 -8.37 -19.84
C LYS A 54 -0.35 -8.77 -20.54
N PRO A 55 -0.31 -9.95 -21.24
CA PRO A 55 0.85 -10.32 -22.04
C PRO A 55 1.03 -9.39 -23.23
N ARG A 56 2.28 -9.18 -23.67
CA ARG A 56 2.58 -8.36 -24.86
C ARG A 56 1.93 -9.00 -26.09
N GLY A 57 1.09 -8.23 -26.80
CA GLY A 57 0.40 -8.71 -28.02
C GLY A 57 -0.77 -9.66 -27.80
N GLY A 58 -1.10 -10.01 -26.55
CA GLY A 58 -2.20 -10.90 -26.22
C GLY A 58 -3.37 -10.20 -25.51
N GLN A 59 -4.41 -10.98 -25.20
CA GLN A 59 -5.51 -10.56 -24.35
C GLN A 59 -5.42 -11.30 -23.00
N LEU A 60 -5.92 -10.64 -21.96
CA LEU A 60 -6.02 -11.25 -20.64
C LEU A 60 -7.18 -12.26 -20.65
N LEU A 61 -6.97 -13.45 -20.09
CA LEU A 61 -8.02 -14.45 -19.90
C LEU A 61 -9.17 -13.88 -19.08
N GLU A 62 -10.40 -14.32 -19.37
CA GLU A 62 -11.60 -13.79 -18.68
C GLU A 62 -11.55 -14.01 -17.16
N LEU A 63 -11.07 -15.17 -16.70
CA LEU A 63 -10.87 -15.45 -15.28
C LEU A 63 -9.88 -14.48 -14.63
N CYS A 64 -8.80 -14.12 -15.33
CA CYS A 64 -7.82 -13.15 -14.85
C CYS A 64 -8.42 -11.73 -14.77
N LYS A 65 -9.29 -11.36 -15.70
CA LYS A 65 -10.02 -10.08 -15.65
C LYS A 65 -10.95 -10.02 -14.44
N GLN A 66 -11.69 -11.09 -14.18
CA GLN A 66 -12.59 -11.17 -13.02
C GLN A 66 -11.80 -11.09 -11.71
N ALA A 67 -10.68 -11.79 -11.60
CA ALA A 67 -9.79 -11.70 -10.44
C ALA A 67 -9.25 -10.28 -10.26
N ASN A 68 -8.83 -9.60 -11.33
CA ASN A 68 -8.38 -8.22 -11.28
C ASN A 68 -9.50 -7.25 -10.85
N GLN A 69 -10.73 -7.46 -11.31
CA GLN A 69 -11.89 -6.67 -10.88
C GLN A 69 -12.18 -6.85 -9.39
N TYR A 70 -12.05 -8.07 -8.88
CA TYR A 70 -12.21 -8.35 -7.46
C TYR A 70 -11.16 -7.61 -6.62
N LEU A 71 -9.89 -7.67 -7.03
CA LEU A 71 -8.80 -6.94 -6.37
C LEU A 71 -9.00 -5.42 -6.44
N ALA A 72 -9.53 -4.90 -7.54
CA ALA A 72 -9.81 -3.48 -7.71
C ALA A 72 -10.81 -2.94 -6.67
N LYS A 73 -11.80 -3.73 -6.23
CA LYS A 73 -12.75 -3.32 -5.17
C LYS A 73 -12.03 -3.04 -3.85
N PHE A 74 -11.07 -3.89 -3.47
CA PHE A 74 -10.26 -3.66 -2.26
C PHE A 74 -9.35 -2.45 -2.41
N ARG A 75 -8.76 -2.27 -3.59
CA ARG A 75 -7.92 -1.11 -3.90
C ARG A 75 -8.65 0.21 -3.70
N ILE A 76 -9.89 0.33 -4.14
CA ILE A 76 -10.72 1.53 -3.94
C ILE A 76 -10.84 1.87 -2.45
N MET A 77 -11.08 0.88 -1.59
CA MET A 77 -11.16 1.11 -0.15
C MET A 77 -9.83 1.63 0.43
N VAL A 78 -8.71 1.08 -0.02
CA VAL A 78 -7.36 1.53 0.39
C VAL A 78 -7.10 2.96 -0.10
N GLU A 79 -7.43 3.26 -1.35
CA GLU A 79 -7.28 4.60 -1.93
C GLU A 79 -8.11 5.66 -1.17
N HIS A 80 -9.31 5.32 -0.72
CA HIS A 80 -10.11 6.19 0.14
C HIS A 80 -9.40 6.48 1.47
N LYS A 81 -8.81 5.47 2.12
CA LYS A 81 -8.06 5.66 3.37
C LYS A 81 -6.82 6.53 3.17
N ILE A 82 -6.07 6.29 2.09
CA ILE A 82 -4.93 7.13 1.71
C ILE A 82 -5.37 8.56 1.41
N GLY A 83 -6.52 8.74 0.76
CA GLY A 83 -7.12 10.04 0.49
C GLY A 83 -7.40 10.82 1.77
N LEU A 84 -7.90 10.18 2.81
CA LEU A 84 -8.15 10.81 4.11
C LEU A 84 -6.84 11.29 4.78
N ILE A 85 -5.78 10.50 4.71
CA ILE A 85 -4.46 10.96 5.22
C ILE A 85 -3.97 12.19 4.43
N LYS A 86 -4.17 12.20 3.11
CA LYS A 86 -3.76 13.31 2.23
C LYS A 86 -4.55 14.61 2.45
N LEU A 87 -5.67 14.59 3.18
CA LEU A 87 -6.34 15.83 3.61
C LEU A 87 -5.42 16.69 4.49
N PHE A 88 -4.50 16.08 5.20
CA PHE A 88 -3.47 16.83 5.91
C PHE A 88 -2.44 17.37 4.90
N LYS A 89 -2.40 18.70 4.75
CA LYS A 89 -1.51 19.39 3.78
C LYS A 89 -0.05 18.99 3.91
N ILE A 90 0.41 18.66 5.11
CA ILE A 90 1.79 18.24 5.38
C ILE A 90 2.14 16.92 4.68
N VAL A 91 1.15 16.07 4.39
CA VAL A 91 1.32 14.80 3.67
C VAL A 91 1.20 14.99 2.16
N ALA A 92 0.29 15.86 1.72
CA ALA A 92 -0.01 16.08 0.31
C ALA A 92 1.03 16.96 -0.40
N HIS A 93 1.69 17.86 0.32
CA HIS A 93 2.63 18.83 -0.24
C HIS A 93 4.10 18.41 -0.01
N LYS A 94 5.00 19.00 -0.83
CA LYS A 94 6.44 18.81 -0.64
C LYS A 94 6.85 19.27 0.75
N TYR A 95 7.36 18.35 1.56
CA TYR A 95 7.77 18.63 2.92
C TYR A 95 9.04 19.50 2.93
N ARG A 96 8.94 20.71 3.48
CA ARG A 96 10.03 21.72 3.51
C ARG A 96 10.78 21.77 4.84
N ASN A 97 10.24 21.19 5.90
CA ASN A 97 10.86 21.16 7.22
C ASN A 97 11.93 20.07 7.34
N ARG A 98 12.68 20.07 8.45
CA ARG A 98 13.64 18.99 8.74
C ARG A 98 12.92 17.65 8.72
N ARG A 99 13.49 16.67 7.98
CA ARG A 99 12.91 15.32 7.79
C ARG A 99 12.83 14.50 9.08
N GLN A 100 13.58 14.89 10.11
CA GLN A 100 13.48 14.30 11.44
C GLN A 100 12.02 14.34 11.92
N ARG A 101 11.52 13.19 12.36
CA ARG A 101 10.15 12.98 12.84
C ARG A 101 9.03 13.09 11.78
N TYR A 102 9.37 13.07 10.49
CA TYR A 102 8.32 13.04 9.45
C TYR A 102 7.47 11.77 9.54
N ASP A 103 8.10 10.61 9.70
CA ASP A 103 7.42 9.32 9.88
C ASP A 103 6.50 9.32 11.11
N LEU A 104 6.97 9.88 12.22
CA LEU A 104 6.16 10.00 13.44
C LEU A 104 4.90 10.83 13.19
N ARG A 105 5.00 11.93 12.45
CA ARG A 105 3.86 12.78 12.11
C ARG A 105 2.85 12.06 11.23
N ILE A 106 3.30 11.31 10.23
CA ILE A 106 2.41 10.54 9.36
C ILE A 106 1.71 9.42 10.15
N LYS A 107 2.43 8.73 11.03
CA LYS A 107 1.84 7.73 11.93
C LYS A 107 0.79 8.33 12.85
N LEU A 108 1.03 9.53 13.37
CA LEU A 108 0.05 10.27 14.16
C LEU A 108 -1.22 10.58 13.34
N PHE A 109 -1.08 11.06 12.10
CA PHE A 109 -2.22 11.33 11.23
C PHE A 109 -2.99 10.05 10.87
N ALA A 110 -2.29 8.94 10.64
CA ALA A 110 -2.95 7.65 10.45
C ALA A 110 -3.77 7.23 11.68
N GLY A 111 -3.25 7.49 12.89
CA GLY A 111 -3.99 7.27 14.14
C GLY A 111 -5.23 8.14 14.26
N VAL A 112 -5.14 9.42 13.91
CA VAL A 112 -6.30 10.34 13.90
C VAL A 112 -7.36 9.88 12.90
N VAL A 113 -6.96 9.48 11.70
CA VAL A 113 -7.89 8.94 10.68
C VAL A 113 -8.58 7.67 11.16
N ASN A 114 -7.84 6.76 11.80
CA ASN A 114 -8.44 5.56 12.38
C ASN A 114 -9.46 5.92 13.47
N PHE A 115 -9.13 6.86 14.34
CA PHE A 115 -10.02 7.33 15.41
C PHE A 115 -11.32 7.91 14.84
N GLU A 116 -11.24 8.81 13.86
CA GLU A 116 -12.42 9.42 13.23
C GLU A 116 -13.31 8.39 12.51
N LEU A 117 -12.73 7.29 12.02
CA LEU A 117 -13.46 6.20 11.38
C LEU A 117 -14.02 5.19 12.38
N GLY A 118 -13.82 5.39 13.68
CA GLY A 118 -14.26 4.47 14.73
C GLY A 118 -13.50 3.13 14.73
N LEU A 119 -12.26 3.16 14.28
CA LEU A 119 -11.44 1.96 14.10
C LEU A 119 -10.40 1.80 15.22
#